data_ea7f829a7f6c92c862756919d8946619
#
_entry.id   ea7f829a7f6c92c862756919d8946619
#
_cell.length_a   1.000
_cell.length_b   1.000
_cell.length_c   1.000
_cell.angle_alpha   90.00
_cell.angle_beta   90.00
_cell.angle_gamma   90.00
#
_symmetry.space_group_name_H-M   'P 1'
#
loop_
_entity.id
_entity.type
_entity.pdbx_description
1 polymer ?
#
loop_
_entity_poly.entity_id
_entity_poly.type
_entity_poly.pdbx_seq_one_letter_code
_entity_poly.pdbx_strand_id
1 'polypeptide(L)'
;RRQRQMCIRDSPYNIAKFSELYLIAAEAAVKGATTKPDKSARELVNVLRDRAGKWTFSNAENEEMDEDYGSQLTAETPATIDINFILDERSREFYGEGYRWFDLVRTQKWNEYADSYEICGDNKGDRNIVTYTRTIKPGHYLRPIPQGQLDGMEMSADEKKNYQNPEYR
;
A
#
# COMPACT_ATOMS: atom_id res chain seq x y z
N ARG A 1 -1.10 -10.45 -27.85
CA ARG A 1 0.15 -9.99 -27.21
C ARG A 1 0.48 -8.53 -27.50
N ARG A 2 0.35 -8.03 -28.75
CA ARG A 2 0.64 -6.61 -29.08
C ARG A 2 -0.32 -5.62 -28.40
N GLN A 3 -1.60 -5.94 -28.34
CA GLN A 3 -2.61 -5.09 -27.72
C GLN A 3 -2.41 -4.94 -26.21
N ARG A 4 -1.99 -6.01 -25.52
CA ARG A 4 -1.71 -5.99 -24.08
C ARG A 4 -0.48 -5.14 -23.73
N GLN A 5 0.56 -5.15 -24.57
CA GLN A 5 1.73 -4.29 -24.40
C GLN A 5 1.41 -2.80 -24.65
N MET A 6 0.51 -2.50 -25.57
CA MET A 6 0.04 -1.15 -25.84
C MET A 6 -0.75 -0.58 -24.67
N CYS A 7 -1.68 -1.36 -24.09
CA CYS A 7 -2.46 -0.93 -22.92
C CYS A 7 -1.61 -0.62 -21.69
N ILE A 8 -0.52 -1.35 -21.48
CA ILE A 8 0.40 -1.12 -20.35
C ILE A 8 1.26 0.14 -20.56
N ARG A 9 1.63 0.46 -21.81
CA ARG A 9 2.46 1.62 -22.13
C ARG A 9 1.68 2.93 -22.20
N ASP A 10 0.43 2.85 -22.62
CA ASP A 10 -0.39 4.04 -22.91
C ASP A 10 -1.46 4.30 -21.83
N SER A 11 -1.47 3.51 -20.75
CA SER A 11 -2.37 3.76 -19.62
C SER A 11 -1.96 5.06 -18.92
N PRO A 12 -2.90 5.99 -18.77
CA PRO A 12 -2.64 7.22 -18.02
C PRO A 12 -2.28 6.87 -16.57
N TYR A 13 -1.32 7.57 -16.00
CA TYR A 13 -1.02 7.46 -14.58
C TYR A 13 -2.17 8.06 -13.76
N ASN A 14 -2.78 7.24 -12.93
CA ASN A 14 -3.85 7.70 -12.05
C ASN A 14 -3.25 8.46 -10.86
N ILE A 15 -3.50 9.76 -10.79
CA ILE A 15 -3.09 10.60 -9.65
C ILE A 15 -3.95 10.30 -8.42
N ALA A 16 -5.24 10.05 -8.63
CA ALA A 16 -6.18 9.67 -7.60
C ALA A 16 -7.19 8.66 -8.15
N LYS A 17 -7.55 7.67 -7.35
CA LYS A 17 -8.57 6.67 -7.67
C LYS A 17 -9.78 6.84 -6.77
N PHE A 18 -10.95 6.54 -7.30
CA PHE A 18 -12.18 6.59 -6.50
C PHE A 18 -12.17 5.58 -5.35
N SER A 19 -11.51 4.44 -5.52
CA SER A 19 -11.27 3.45 -4.45
C SER A 19 -10.50 4.01 -3.26
N GLU A 20 -9.61 4.98 -3.49
CA GLU A 20 -8.90 5.65 -2.41
C GLU A 20 -9.85 6.41 -1.48
N LEU A 21 -10.88 7.05 -2.02
CA LEU A 21 -11.88 7.77 -1.22
C LEU A 21 -12.64 6.81 -0.28
N TYR A 22 -12.97 5.61 -0.74
CA TYR A 22 -13.58 4.59 0.12
C TYR A 22 -12.66 4.19 1.28
N LEU A 23 -11.37 3.99 1.01
CA LEU A 23 -10.40 3.59 2.03
C LEU A 23 -10.06 4.74 2.99
N ILE A 24 -10.02 5.98 2.51
CA ILE A 24 -9.89 7.17 3.36
C ILE A 24 -11.11 7.30 4.29
N ALA A 25 -12.32 7.13 3.75
CA ALA A 25 -13.54 7.19 4.56
C ALA A 25 -13.59 6.04 5.59
N ALA A 26 -13.19 4.83 5.19
CA ALA A 26 -13.10 3.68 6.09
C ALA A 26 -12.08 3.91 7.22
N GLU A 27 -10.91 4.47 6.91
CA GLU A 27 -9.90 4.83 7.90
C GLU A 27 -10.42 5.91 8.86
N ALA A 28 -11.10 6.92 8.32
CA ALA A 28 -11.69 7.97 9.14
C ALA A 28 -12.74 7.40 10.10
N ALA A 29 -13.58 6.46 9.62
CA ALA A 29 -14.57 5.79 10.47
C ALA A 29 -13.90 4.94 11.57
N VAL A 30 -12.83 4.20 11.27
CA VAL A 30 -12.04 3.46 12.26
C VAL A 30 -11.45 4.41 13.32
N LYS A 31 -11.09 5.62 12.93
CA LYS A 31 -10.58 6.67 13.84
C LYS A 31 -11.68 7.46 14.56
N GLY A 32 -12.94 7.06 14.43
CA GLY A 32 -14.07 7.65 15.15
C GLY A 32 -14.79 8.79 14.44
N ALA A 33 -14.51 9.03 13.16
CA ALA A 33 -15.28 10.01 12.39
C ALA A 33 -16.66 9.46 12.00
N THR A 34 -17.65 10.35 11.99
CA THR A 34 -18.98 10.04 11.46
C THR A 34 -18.97 10.15 9.95
N THR A 35 -19.31 9.06 9.25
CA THR A 35 -19.43 9.04 7.80
C THR A 35 -20.84 9.45 7.35
N LYS A 36 -20.95 10.02 6.17
CA LYS A 36 -22.25 10.27 5.51
C LYS A 36 -22.28 9.58 4.14
N PRO A 37 -23.26 8.73 3.84
CA PRO A 37 -24.36 8.27 4.70
C PRO A 37 -23.84 7.22 5.70
N ASP A 38 -24.15 7.31 6.94
CA ASP A 38 -23.76 6.53 8.12
C ASP A 38 -23.26 5.09 7.86
N LYS A 39 -22.26 4.95 7.00
CA LYS A 39 -21.65 3.67 6.65
C LYS A 39 -20.50 3.35 7.59
N SER A 40 -20.50 2.13 8.07
CA SER A 40 -19.38 1.60 8.84
C SER A 40 -18.13 1.44 7.96
N ALA A 41 -16.96 1.42 8.59
CA ALA A 41 -15.70 1.14 7.88
C ALA A 41 -15.76 -0.19 7.11
N ARG A 42 -16.40 -1.22 7.69
CA ARG A 42 -16.61 -2.53 7.05
C ARG A 42 -17.44 -2.41 5.77
N GLU A 43 -18.54 -1.67 5.79
CA GLU A 43 -19.38 -1.48 4.60
C GLU A 43 -18.63 -0.73 3.50
N LEU A 44 -17.81 0.26 3.85
CA LEU A 44 -17.00 1.01 2.87
C LEU A 44 -15.95 0.13 2.20
N VAL A 45 -15.25 -0.72 2.98
CA VAL A 45 -14.29 -1.69 2.44
C VAL A 45 -14.99 -2.74 1.58
N ASN A 46 -16.16 -3.21 2.01
CA ASN A 46 -16.90 -4.24 1.29
C ASN A 46 -17.36 -3.82 -0.12
N VAL A 47 -17.50 -2.52 -0.38
CA VAL A 47 -17.74 -2.03 -1.75
C VAL A 47 -16.57 -2.42 -2.68
N LEU A 48 -15.35 -2.33 -2.18
CA LEU A 48 -14.16 -2.68 -2.97
C LEU A 48 -13.97 -4.19 -3.06
N ARG A 49 -14.23 -4.91 -1.98
CA ARG A 49 -14.12 -6.38 -1.94
C ARG A 49 -15.17 -7.05 -2.82
N ASP A 50 -16.43 -6.56 -2.81
CA ASP A 50 -17.47 -7.03 -3.72
C ASP A 50 -17.05 -6.83 -5.19
N ARG A 51 -16.56 -5.66 -5.53
CA ARG A 51 -16.03 -5.40 -6.87
C ARG A 51 -14.87 -6.33 -7.23
N ALA A 52 -13.94 -6.54 -6.30
CA ALA A 52 -12.78 -7.41 -6.53
C ALA A 52 -13.17 -8.88 -6.74
N GLY A 53 -14.26 -9.32 -6.14
CA GLY A 53 -14.78 -10.67 -6.31
C GLY A 53 -15.45 -10.92 -7.65
N LYS A 54 -15.82 -9.87 -8.38
CA LYS A 54 -16.45 -9.95 -9.70
C LYS A 54 -15.39 -10.00 -10.78
N TRP A 55 -14.79 -11.16 -10.95
CA TRP A 55 -13.72 -11.38 -11.90
C TRP A 55 -14.23 -12.13 -13.11
N THR A 56 -14.11 -11.53 -14.27
CA THR A 56 -14.68 -12.05 -15.52
C THR A 56 -13.66 -12.70 -16.46
N PHE A 57 -12.42 -12.90 -16.01
CA PHE A 57 -11.38 -13.42 -16.87
C PHE A 57 -10.36 -14.32 -16.13
N SER A 58 -10.18 -15.56 -16.59
CA SER A 58 -9.10 -16.45 -16.11
C SER A 58 -7.78 -16.16 -16.82
N ASN A 59 -6.81 -15.62 -16.07
CA ASN A 59 -5.46 -15.42 -16.61
C ASN A 59 -4.72 -16.73 -16.87
N ALA A 60 -5.04 -17.79 -16.16
CA ALA A 60 -4.39 -19.10 -16.29
C ALA A 60 -4.82 -19.79 -17.59
N GLU A 61 -6.10 -19.75 -17.89
CA GLU A 61 -6.71 -20.43 -19.02
C GLU A 61 -6.92 -19.53 -20.23
N ASN A 62 -6.76 -18.22 -20.04
CA ASN A 62 -6.98 -17.18 -21.04
C ASN A 62 -8.42 -17.18 -21.60
N GLU A 63 -9.37 -17.42 -20.74
CA GLU A 63 -10.80 -17.50 -21.06
C GLU A 63 -11.61 -16.51 -20.26
N GLU A 64 -12.79 -16.12 -20.78
CA GLU A 64 -13.77 -15.38 -20.02
C GLU A 64 -14.40 -16.28 -18.96
N MET A 65 -14.50 -15.78 -17.75
CA MET A 65 -15.19 -16.42 -16.64
C MET A 65 -16.37 -15.55 -16.23
N ASP A 66 -17.50 -16.16 -15.92
CA ASP A 66 -18.66 -15.48 -15.35
C ASP A 66 -18.84 -15.92 -13.90
N GLU A 67 -17.88 -15.53 -13.06
CA GLU A 67 -17.88 -15.91 -11.66
C GLU A 67 -17.96 -14.68 -10.75
N ASP A 68 -18.85 -14.75 -9.75
CA ASP A 68 -19.05 -13.70 -8.76
C ASP A 68 -18.78 -14.22 -7.34
N TYR A 69 -17.58 -13.96 -6.84
CA TYR A 69 -17.16 -14.23 -5.48
C TYR A 69 -17.36 -13.02 -4.54
N GLY A 70 -18.04 -11.97 -4.98
CA GLY A 70 -18.22 -10.74 -4.21
C GLY A 70 -18.86 -11.00 -2.84
N SER A 71 -19.89 -11.80 -2.80
CA SER A 71 -20.56 -12.19 -1.53
C SER A 71 -19.64 -12.97 -0.59
N GLN A 72 -18.80 -13.86 -1.13
CA GLN A 72 -17.83 -14.60 -0.33
C GLN A 72 -16.77 -13.66 0.26
N LEU A 73 -16.15 -12.82 -0.55
CA LEU A 73 -15.11 -11.89 -0.09
C LEU A 73 -15.64 -10.89 0.94
N THR A 74 -16.87 -10.42 0.78
CA THR A 74 -17.49 -9.52 1.76
C THR A 74 -17.85 -10.23 3.07
N ALA A 75 -18.22 -11.51 3.03
CA ALA A 75 -18.47 -12.32 4.21
C ALA A 75 -17.20 -12.56 5.03
N GLU A 76 -16.05 -12.73 4.37
CA GLU A 76 -14.74 -12.91 5.01
C GLU A 76 -14.23 -11.64 5.72
N THR A 77 -14.83 -10.48 5.47
CA THR A 77 -14.45 -9.25 6.16
C THR A 77 -14.85 -9.33 7.63
N PRO A 78 -13.94 -9.15 8.59
CA PRO A 78 -14.26 -9.17 10.01
C PRO A 78 -15.38 -8.19 10.37
N ALA A 79 -16.17 -8.52 11.38
CA ALA A 79 -17.26 -7.65 11.86
C ALA A 79 -16.74 -6.30 12.33
N THR A 80 -15.58 -6.30 12.98
CA THR A 80 -14.85 -5.09 13.41
C THR A 80 -13.52 -5.07 12.70
N ILE A 81 -13.18 -3.95 12.06
CA ILE A 81 -11.92 -3.75 11.38
C ILE A 81 -11.15 -2.61 12.04
N ASP A 82 -9.84 -2.71 12.02
CA ASP A 82 -8.91 -1.75 12.59
C ASP A 82 -8.05 -1.08 11.51
N ILE A 83 -7.11 -0.25 11.94
CA ILE A 83 -6.20 0.44 11.02
C ILE A 83 -5.30 -0.55 10.25
N ASN A 84 -4.92 -1.67 10.85
CA ASN A 84 -4.08 -2.67 10.20
C ASN A 84 -4.83 -3.34 9.05
N PHE A 85 -6.10 -3.70 9.27
CA PHE A 85 -6.96 -4.21 8.22
C PHE A 85 -7.09 -3.22 7.04
N ILE A 86 -7.27 -1.93 7.33
CA ILE A 86 -7.33 -0.87 6.30
C ILE A 86 -6.01 -0.79 5.52
N LEU A 87 -4.87 -0.85 6.21
CA LEU A 87 -3.55 -0.83 5.57
C LEU A 87 -3.32 -2.04 4.67
N ASP A 88 -3.85 -3.19 5.03
CA ASP A 88 -3.79 -4.41 4.22
C ASP A 88 -4.70 -4.30 2.99
N GLU A 89 -5.91 -3.76 3.12
CA GLU A 89 -6.78 -3.48 1.96
C GLU A 89 -6.15 -2.44 1.03
N ARG A 90 -5.53 -1.39 1.57
CA ARG A 90 -4.77 -0.42 0.76
C ARG A 90 -3.62 -1.06 0.01
N SER A 91 -2.92 -2.02 0.63
CA SER A 91 -1.85 -2.78 -0.04
C SER A 91 -2.37 -3.61 -1.21
N ARG A 92 -3.53 -4.23 -1.06
CA ARG A 92 -4.18 -5.01 -2.13
C ARG A 92 -4.66 -4.11 -3.26
N GLU A 93 -5.36 -3.04 -2.93
CA GLU A 93 -5.96 -2.12 -3.91
C GLU A 93 -4.92 -1.32 -4.70
N PHE A 94 -3.81 -0.93 -4.06
CA PHE A 94 -2.78 -0.07 -4.66
C PHE A 94 -1.46 -0.80 -4.88
N TYR A 95 -1.52 -2.11 -5.10
CA TYR A 95 -0.32 -2.91 -5.36
C TYR A 95 0.47 -2.36 -6.55
N GLY A 96 1.76 -2.08 -6.33
CA GLY A 96 2.65 -1.54 -7.37
C GLY A 96 2.52 -0.04 -7.65
N GLU A 97 1.62 0.69 -6.96
CA GLU A 97 1.37 2.12 -7.20
C GLU A 97 2.19 3.06 -6.29
N GLY A 98 3.04 2.53 -5.43
CA GLY A 98 3.96 3.33 -4.61
C GLY A 98 3.37 3.93 -3.34
N TYR A 99 2.12 3.63 -2.99
CA TYR A 99 1.46 4.20 -1.79
C TYR A 99 1.96 3.63 -0.47
N ARG A 100 2.49 2.40 -0.45
CA ARG A 100 2.77 1.66 0.79
C ARG A 100 3.69 2.40 1.75
N TRP A 101 4.77 3.02 1.26
CA TRP A 101 5.68 3.78 2.11
C TRP A 101 4.98 4.95 2.80
N PHE A 102 4.19 5.71 2.07
CA PHE A 102 3.42 6.84 2.63
C PHE A 102 2.42 6.38 3.69
N ASP A 103 1.73 5.28 3.42
CA ASP A 103 0.78 4.70 4.37
C ASP A 103 1.44 4.28 5.67
N LEU A 104 2.57 3.58 5.61
CA LEU A 104 3.31 3.13 6.79
C LEU A 104 3.94 4.29 7.57
N VAL A 105 4.42 5.33 6.87
CA VAL A 105 4.98 6.53 7.51
C VAL A 105 3.90 7.34 8.22
N ARG A 106 2.80 7.68 7.54
CA ARG A 106 1.73 8.51 8.13
C ARG A 106 1.01 7.84 9.29
N THR A 107 0.92 6.52 9.28
CA THR A 107 0.28 5.74 10.36
C THR A 107 1.25 5.30 11.44
N GLN A 108 2.56 5.55 11.29
CA GLN A 108 3.64 5.12 12.19
C GLN A 108 3.70 3.60 12.39
N LYS A 109 3.30 2.84 11.34
CA LYS A 109 3.23 1.38 11.36
C LYS A 109 4.39 0.67 10.67
N TRP A 110 5.39 1.42 10.24
CA TRP A 110 6.49 0.83 9.48
C TRP A 110 7.26 -0.23 10.26
N ASN A 111 7.55 0.01 11.53
CA ASN A 111 8.20 -0.99 12.40
C ASN A 111 7.42 -2.30 12.48
N GLU A 112 6.08 -2.21 12.57
CA GLU A 112 5.20 -3.36 12.70
C GLU A 112 5.17 -4.22 11.42
N TYR A 113 5.18 -3.57 10.25
CA TYR A 113 5.03 -4.25 8.95
C TYR A 113 6.35 -4.61 8.25
N ALA A 114 7.47 -4.09 8.71
CA ALA A 114 8.77 -4.28 8.08
C ALA A 114 9.80 -4.98 8.97
N ASP A 115 9.38 -5.57 10.06
CA ASP A 115 10.24 -6.21 11.05
C ASP A 115 11.04 -7.37 10.42
N SER A 116 10.38 -8.34 9.82
CA SER A 116 11.04 -9.44 9.12
C SER A 116 10.32 -9.82 7.81
N TYR A 117 11.05 -10.37 6.88
CA TYR A 117 10.51 -10.91 5.64
C TYR A 117 11.37 -12.07 5.13
N GLU A 118 10.73 -12.99 4.45
CA GLU A 118 11.39 -14.12 3.81
C GLU A 118 11.62 -13.85 2.32
N ILE A 119 12.82 -14.13 1.87
CA ILE A 119 13.15 -14.12 0.44
C ILE A 119 12.93 -15.53 -0.11
N CYS A 120 12.38 -15.61 -1.30
CA CYS A 120 12.05 -16.80 -2.06
C CYS A 120 10.78 -17.53 -1.61
N GLY A 121 10.06 -17.08 -0.58
CA GLY A 121 8.83 -17.74 -0.12
C GLY A 121 9.03 -19.18 0.30
N ASP A 122 7.95 -19.88 0.49
CA ASP A 122 7.89 -21.16 1.18
C ASP A 122 8.00 -22.38 0.26
N ASN A 123 8.32 -22.27 -0.99
CA ASN A 123 8.21 -23.46 -1.79
C ASN A 123 9.06 -23.53 -3.03
N LYS A 124 10.16 -22.95 -3.09
CA LYS A 124 10.51 -22.88 -4.51
C LYS A 124 11.79 -23.63 -4.91
N GLY A 125 11.67 -24.94 -4.78
CA GLY A 125 12.70 -25.88 -5.21
C GLY A 125 13.93 -25.87 -4.31
N ASP A 126 15.11 -25.97 -4.90
CA ASP A 126 16.39 -26.02 -4.17
C ASP A 126 16.86 -24.67 -3.62
N ARG A 127 15.97 -23.67 -3.58
CA ARG A 127 16.32 -22.35 -3.06
C ARG A 127 16.19 -22.33 -1.55
N ASN A 128 17.23 -21.86 -0.89
CA ASN A 128 17.18 -21.64 0.55
C ASN A 128 16.29 -20.45 0.87
N ILE A 129 15.37 -20.63 1.81
CA ILE A 129 14.59 -19.56 2.40
C ILE A 129 15.52 -18.79 3.33
N VAL A 130 15.60 -17.49 3.15
CA VAL A 130 16.40 -16.62 4.00
C VAL A 130 15.50 -15.57 4.61
N THR A 131 15.42 -15.56 5.93
CA THR A 131 14.69 -14.54 6.69
C THR A 131 15.61 -13.36 6.96
N TYR A 132 15.16 -12.17 6.58
CA TYR A 132 15.83 -10.91 6.87
C TYR A 132 15.01 -10.10 7.86
N THR A 133 15.66 -9.68 8.94
CA THR A 133 15.07 -8.75 9.91
C THR A 133 15.54 -7.34 9.60
N ARG A 134 14.59 -6.41 9.55
CA ARG A 134 14.88 -4.99 9.32
C ARG A 134 14.77 -4.23 10.63
N THR A 135 15.73 -3.36 10.87
CA THR A 135 15.65 -2.39 11.95
C THR A 135 15.24 -1.04 11.37
N ILE A 136 14.02 -0.62 11.66
CA ILE A 136 13.52 0.69 11.26
C ILE A 136 13.85 1.69 12.35
N LYS A 137 14.68 2.66 12.01
CA LYS A 137 15.04 3.76 12.90
C LYS A 137 14.09 4.95 12.74
N PRO A 138 13.93 5.82 13.74
CA PRO A 138 13.08 7.00 13.65
C PRO A 138 13.37 7.86 12.42
N GLY A 139 14.64 8.02 12.05
CA GLY A 139 15.01 8.80 10.87
C GLY A 139 14.60 8.19 9.54
N HIS A 140 14.32 6.90 9.46
CA HIS A 140 13.83 6.25 8.24
C HIS A 140 12.41 6.71 7.85
N TYR A 141 11.65 7.26 8.78
CA TYR A 141 10.36 7.90 8.51
C TYR A 141 10.50 9.21 7.72
N LEU A 142 11.71 9.74 7.64
CA LEU A 142 12.05 10.90 6.83
C LEU A 142 13.00 10.46 5.70
N ARG A 143 12.87 11.10 4.54
CA ARG A 143 13.86 10.91 3.46
C ARG A 143 15.04 11.83 3.66
N PRO A 144 16.25 11.46 3.20
CA PRO A 144 17.37 12.39 3.20
C PRO A 144 17.05 13.59 2.30
N ILE A 145 17.51 14.77 2.72
CA ILE A 145 17.49 15.93 1.84
C ILE A 145 18.50 15.66 0.72
N PRO A 146 18.10 15.80 -0.57
CA PRO A 146 18.99 15.50 -1.69
C PRO A 146 20.29 16.34 -1.64
N GLN A 147 21.42 15.71 -1.93
CA GLN A 147 22.71 16.38 -1.89
C GLN A 147 22.74 17.65 -2.78
N GLY A 148 22.15 17.60 -3.98
CA GLY A 148 22.09 18.77 -4.86
C GLY A 148 21.32 19.96 -4.25
N GLN A 149 20.36 19.71 -3.36
CA GLN A 149 19.68 20.77 -2.60
C GLN A 149 20.64 21.39 -1.58
N LEU A 150 21.38 20.55 -0.84
CA LEU A 150 22.36 21.01 0.14
C LEU A 150 23.50 21.79 -0.52
N ASP A 151 23.96 21.34 -1.67
CA ASP A 151 25.06 21.98 -2.40
C ASP A 151 24.67 23.37 -2.94
N GLY A 152 23.39 23.54 -3.31
CA GLY A 152 22.85 24.81 -3.75
C GLY A 152 22.61 25.85 -2.64
N MET A 153 22.76 25.46 -1.35
CA MET A 153 22.60 26.37 -0.22
C MET A 153 23.90 27.10 0.11
N GLU A 154 23.81 28.41 0.36
CA GLU A 154 24.91 29.23 0.86
C GLU A 154 25.13 29.00 2.37
N MET A 155 25.56 27.78 2.71
CA MET A 155 25.79 27.30 4.07
C MET A 155 27.18 26.69 4.18
N SER A 156 27.80 26.77 5.34
CA SER A 156 29.01 26.01 5.66
C SER A 156 28.75 24.50 5.68
N ALA A 157 29.79 23.69 5.65
CA ALA A 157 29.68 22.23 5.70
C ALA A 157 28.97 21.74 6.98
N ASP A 158 29.23 22.36 8.12
CA ASP A 158 28.62 22.02 9.40
C ASP A 158 27.14 22.41 9.45
N GLU A 159 26.76 23.55 8.87
CA GLU A 159 25.37 23.97 8.77
C GLU A 159 24.59 23.03 7.84
N LYS A 160 25.13 22.64 6.69
CA LYS A 160 24.54 21.66 5.76
C LYS A 160 24.32 20.31 6.44
N LYS A 161 25.31 19.84 7.19
CA LYS A 161 25.22 18.61 7.97
C LYS A 161 24.11 18.71 9.03
N ASN A 162 24.00 19.82 9.74
CA ASN A 162 22.95 20.03 10.74
C ASN A 162 21.57 20.21 10.14
N TYR A 163 21.49 20.70 8.92
CA TYR A 163 20.24 20.87 8.19
C TYR A 163 19.69 19.52 7.67
N GLN A 164 20.58 18.56 7.38
CA GLN A 164 20.16 17.21 6.97
C GLN A 164 19.34 16.51 8.05
N ASN A 165 18.44 15.64 7.63
CA ASN A 165 17.64 14.81 8.55
C ASN A 165 18.55 13.94 9.44
N PRO A 166 18.20 13.74 10.73
CA PRO A 166 19.13 13.22 11.76
C PRO A 166 19.85 11.93 11.41
N GLU A 167 19.20 10.96 10.82
CA GLU A 167 19.81 9.66 10.47
C GLU A 167 20.75 9.71 9.26
N TYR A 168 20.83 10.86 8.56
CA TYR A 168 21.62 11.05 7.33
C TYR A 168 22.70 12.15 7.51
N ARG A 169 22.98 12.54 8.74
CA ARG A 169 23.99 13.54 9.10
C ARG A 169 25.42 13.00 9.05
#